data_1539d81426b8a05b2ecb7ec5dbaabb8e
#
_entry.id   1539d81426b8a05b2ecb7ec5dbaabb8e
#
_cell.length_a   1.000
_cell.length_b   1.000
_cell.length_c   1.000
_cell.angle_alpha   90.00
_cell.angle_beta   90.00
_cell.angle_gamma   90.00
#
_symmetry.space_group_name_H-M   'P 1'
#
loop_
_entity.id
_entity.type
_entity.pdbx_description
1 polymer ?
#
loop_
_entity_poly.entity_id
_entity_poly.type
_entity_poly.pdbx_seq_one_letter_code
_entity_poly.pdbx_strand_id
1 'polypeptide(L)'
;MSSSTVNSSPTKNFFINMLTRDISLNDAILDMLDNCLDGALRSQNHISQNKNEKNYNGFEAKITITKDNFTISDNCGGISRELAENYAFRMGKQNYEQNHDATIGIYGIGMKRAIFKIGRSAIVSTKRGQEAFSVTIPANWADTDNDWTFEIKDNDLSCLPYDGTTISINDLTPGVTIQWGDQDAIDYFVESLISEIKASYSLIIEKGFTIYVNDHKVKANPIQLLLSKDSGFKPYIFKKTYDDVNVNLIVGFYAPPPSDDDLDESVESKRSSADAGWTVVCNDRVVLYNDKSYITGWGEAGVPQYHTQFIGI
;
A
#
# COMPACT_ATOMS: atom_id res chain seq x y z
N MET A 1 26.50 -47.12 13.55
CA MET A 1 25.73 -46.60 12.41
C MET A 1 26.22 -45.17 12.17
N SER A 2 26.77 -44.87 11.00
CA SER A 2 27.17 -43.52 10.63
C SER A 2 25.90 -42.78 10.20
N SER A 3 25.53 -41.68 10.89
CA SER A 3 24.48 -40.76 10.45
C SER A 3 25.08 -39.72 9.53
N SER A 4 24.45 -39.45 8.39
CA SER A 4 24.76 -38.33 7.49
C SER A 4 23.60 -37.37 7.47
N THR A 5 23.89 -36.10 7.27
CA THR A 5 22.88 -35.02 7.17
C THR A 5 22.70 -34.58 5.71
N VAL A 6 21.48 -34.17 5.36
CA VAL A 6 21.16 -33.62 4.05
C VAL A 6 20.88 -32.13 4.23
N ASN A 7 21.47 -31.31 3.37
CA ASN A 7 21.14 -29.87 3.33
C ASN A 7 19.75 -29.67 2.67
N SER A 8 18.78 -29.13 3.42
CA SER A 8 17.42 -28.82 2.97
C SER A 8 17.16 -27.32 2.91
N SER A 9 18.19 -26.46 2.96
CA SER A 9 18.05 -25.01 2.87
C SER A 9 17.52 -24.61 1.49
N PRO A 10 16.56 -23.66 1.41
CA PRO A 10 16.10 -23.15 0.13
C PRO A 10 17.21 -22.33 -0.54
N THR A 11 17.24 -22.34 -1.88
CA THR A 11 18.06 -21.39 -2.62
C THR A 11 17.43 -20.01 -2.62
N LYS A 12 18.25 -18.94 -2.71
CA LYS A 12 17.74 -17.56 -2.79
C LYS A 12 16.83 -17.35 -4.00
N ASN A 13 17.17 -17.91 -5.16
CA ASN A 13 16.34 -17.84 -6.36
C ASN A 13 14.96 -18.48 -6.16
N PHE A 14 14.90 -19.63 -5.52
CA PHE A 14 13.62 -20.28 -5.17
C PHE A 14 12.80 -19.37 -4.23
N PHE A 15 13.46 -18.81 -3.23
CA PHE A 15 12.81 -17.92 -2.25
C PHE A 15 12.27 -16.64 -2.90
N ILE A 16 13.07 -15.97 -3.76
CA ILE A 16 12.64 -14.78 -4.51
C ILE A 16 11.42 -15.11 -5.38
N ASN A 17 11.48 -16.20 -6.14
CA ASN A 17 10.39 -16.64 -6.99
C ASN A 17 9.10 -16.90 -6.21
N MET A 18 9.19 -17.52 -5.04
CA MET A 18 8.04 -17.71 -4.16
C MET A 18 7.45 -16.40 -3.66
N LEU A 19 8.29 -15.45 -3.27
CA LEU A 19 7.84 -14.15 -2.76
C LEU A 19 7.16 -13.29 -3.82
N THR A 20 7.60 -13.39 -5.09
CA THR A 20 7.21 -12.46 -6.14
C THR A 20 6.17 -13.02 -7.11
N ARG A 21 5.87 -14.34 -7.06
CA ARG A 21 5.00 -15.01 -8.01
C ARG A 21 3.57 -14.49 -8.00
N ASP A 22 3.01 -14.34 -6.82
CA ASP A 22 1.57 -14.09 -6.63
C ASP A 22 1.24 -12.62 -6.33
N ILE A 23 2.14 -11.69 -6.68
CA ILE A 23 1.93 -10.26 -6.51
C ILE A 23 2.01 -9.53 -7.85
N SER A 24 1.07 -8.60 -8.09
CA SER A 24 1.15 -7.66 -9.21
C SER A 24 2.26 -6.61 -8.97
N LEU A 25 2.64 -5.89 -10.03
CA LEU A 25 3.61 -4.80 -9.90
C LEU A 25 3.02 -3.63 -9.10
N ASN A 26 1.75 -3.33 -9.33
CA ASN A 26 1.03 -2.29 -8.59
C ASN A 26 0.98 -2.62 -7.09
N ASP A 27 0.55 -3.84 -6.72
CA ASP A 27 0.51 -4.26 -5.31
C ASP A 27 1.89 -4.19 -4.64
N ALA A 28 2.95 -4.54 -5.37
CA ALA A 28 4.31 -4.40 -4.86
C ALA A 28 4.67 -2.94 -4.54
N ILE A 29 4.25 -1.99 -5.37
CA ILE A 29 4.46 -0.55 -5.13
C ILE A 29 3.59 -0.07 -3.96
N LEU A 30 2.34 -0.54 -3.86
CA LEU A 30 1.46 -0.23 -2.73
C LEU A 30 2.02 -0.76 -1.40
N ASP A 31 2.64 -1.94 -1.37
CA ASP A 31 3.36 -2.45 -0.18
C ASP A 31 4.48 -1.50 0.27
N MET A 32 5.16 -0.81 -0.66
CA MET A 32 6.16 0.21 -0.31
C MET A 32 5.51 1.48 0.25
N LEU A 33 4.38 1.91 -0.30
CA LEU A 33 3.61 3.03 0.25
C LEU A 33 3.09 2.73 1.65
N ASP A 34 2.65 1.49 1.92
CA ASP A 34 2.22 1.06 3.26
C ASP A 34 3.37 1.19 4.27
N ASN A 35 4.63 0.93 3.87
CA ASN A 35 5.79 1.17 4.74
C ASN A 35 6.02 2.66 5.04
N CYS A 36 5.79 3.57 4.07
CA CYS A 36 5.85 5.01 4.30
C CYS A 36 4.80 5.44 5.35
N LEU A 37 3.56 4.92 5.23
CA LEU A 37 2.51 5.20 6.20
C LEU A 37 2.82 4.67 7.60
N ASP A 38 3.35 3.46 7.70
CA ASP A 38 3.81 2.91 8.98
C ASP A 38 4.91 3.77 9.59
N GLY A 39 5.79 4.34 8.77
CA GLY A 39 6.79 5.33 9.18
C GLY A 39 6.15 6.59 9.75
N ALA A 40 5.18 7.17 9.03
CA ALA A 40 4.45 8.35 9.48
C ALA A 40 3.71 8.11 10.80
N LEU A 41 3.03 6.96 10.94
CA LEU A 41 2.34 6.60 12.19
C LEU A 41 3.30 6.43 13.36
N ARG A 42 4.45 5.79 13.17
CA ARG A 42 5.48 5.67 14.22
C ARG A 42 6.02 7.04 14.64
N SER A 43 6.24 7.93 13.68
CA SER A 43 6.73 9.29 13.95
C SER A 43 5.72 10.12 14.73
N GLN A 44 4.42 9.94 14.49
CA GLN A 44 3.35 10.62 15.22
C GLN A 44 3.17 10.12 16.66
N ASN A 45 3.32 8.83 16.91
CA ASN A 45 3.17 8.26 18.26
C ASN A 45 4.16 8.88 19.27
N HIS A 46 5.25 9.46 18.78
CA HIS A 46 6.19 10.25 19.60
C HIS A 46 5.74 11.70 19.84
N ILE A 47 4.78 12.23 19.04
CA ILE A 47 4.40 13.65 19.04
C ILE A 47 2.99 13.88 19.62
N SER A 48 2.05 12.94 19.46
CA SER A 48 0.64 13.15 19.81
C SER A 48 0.19 12.29 20.99
N GLN A 49 -0.38 12.95 22.00
CA GLN A 49 -1.05 12.29 23.14
C GLN A 49 -2.47 11.80 22.80
N ASN A 50 -3.01 12.10 21.63
CA ASN A 50 -4.36 11.75 21.19
C ASN A 50 -4.33 10.62 20.17
N LYS A 51 -4.42 9.37 20.65
CA LYS A 51 -4.39 8.14 19.85
C LYS A 51 -5.58 7.96 18.88
N ASN A 52 -6.60 8.80 18.95
CA ASN A 52 -7.86 8.58 18.25
C ASN A 52 -8.04 9.34 16.93
N GLU A 53 -7.17 10.29 16.60
CA GLU A 53 -7.24 11.04 15.33
C GLU A 53 -5.90 10.95 14.61
N LYS A 54 -5.81 10.01 13.67
CA LYS A 54 -4.66 9.92 12.77
C LYS A 54 -4.68 11.15 11.85
N ASN A 55 -3.59 11.91 11.87
CA ASN A 55 -3.38 13.09 11.04
C ASN A 55 -2.07 12.89 10.29
N TYR A 56 -2.12 12.88 8.96
CA TYR A 56 -0.95 12.66 8.13
C TYR A 56 -0.37 13.95 7.53
N ASN A 57 -0.80 15.13 8.02
CA ASN A 57 -0.31 16.41 7.52
C ASN A 57 1.21 16.53 7.66
N GLY A 58 1.84 16.98 6.56
CA GLY A 58 3.29 17.17 6.49
C GLY A 58 4.07 15.92 6.07
N PHE A 59 3.43 14.75 6.01
CA PHE A 59 4.04 13.56 5.48
C PHE A 59 3.76 13.41 3.98
N GLU A 60 4.79 12.96 3.26
CA GLU A 60 4.67 12.73 1.83
C GLU A 60 5.48 11.52 1.37
N ALA A 61 5.04 10.91 0.27
CA ALA A 61 5.77 9.92 -0.48
C ALA A 61 5.81 10.31 -1.96
N LYS A 62 6.98 10.11 -2.59
CA LYS A 62 7.21 10.37 -4.03
C LYS A 62 7.67 9.11 -4.71
N ILE A 63 6.94 8.69 -5.73
CA ILE A 63 7.26 7.57 -6.60
C ILE A 63 7.76 8.14 -7.93
N THR A 64 8.90 7.67 -8.39
CA THR A 64 9.46 8.01 -9.70
C THR A 64 9.71 6.72 -10.47
N ILE A 65 9.14 6.64 -11.67
CA ILE A 65 9.22 5.50 -12.58
C ILE A 65 9.87 5.99 -13.88
N THR A 66 10.94 5.36 -14.24
CA THR A 66 11.63 5.59 -15.50
C THR A 66 11.86 4.25 -16.21
N LYS A 67 12.34 4.30 -17.43
CA LYS A 67 12.69 3.10 -18.21
C LYS A 67 13.71 2.19 -17.50
N ASP A 68 14.61 2.77 -16.72
CA ASP A 68 15.77 2.05 -16.18
C ASP A 68 15.79 1.99 -14.64
N ASN A 69 14.89 2.71 -13.98
CA ASN A 69 14.92 2.87 -12.53
C ASN A 69 13.53 3.08 -11.94
N PHE A 70 13.33 2.55 -10.74
CA PHE A 70 12.23 2.87 -9.84
C PHE A 70 12.77 3.49 -8.56
N THR A 71 12.17 4.59 -8.13
CA THR A 71 12.51 5.21 -6.84
C THR A 71 11.23 5.53 -6.06
N ILE A 72 11.22 5.23 -4.78
CA ILE A 72 10.25 5.75 -3.82
C ILE A 72 11.00 6.46 -2.69
N SER A 73 10.58 7.67 -2.37
CA SER A 73 11.14 8.46 -1.26
C SER A 73 10.04 9.01 -0.38
N ASP A 74 10.30 9.10 0.91
CA ASP A 74 9.37 9.62 1.91
C ASP A 74 10.09 10.50 2.95
N ASN A 75 9.32 11.30 3.67
CA ASN A 75 9.74 12.07 4.85
C ASN A 75 9.11 11.53 6.13
N CYS A 76 8.88 10.22 6.21
CA CYS A 76 8.08 9.57 7.24
C CYS A 76 8.92 9.08 8.46
N GLY A 77 10.03 9.77 8.76
CA GLY A 77 10.80 9.56 9.98
C GLY A 77 11.91 8.52 9.91
N GLY A 78 12.12 7.90 8.74
CA GLY A 78 13.23 7.00 8.49
C GLY A 78 13.24 5.69 9.28
N ILE A 79 14.29 4.90 9.07
CA ILE A 79 14.53 3.61 9.71
C ILE A 79 15.69 3.78 10.69
N SER A 80 15.53 3.41 11.96
CA SER A 80 16.66 3.37 12.91
C SER A 80 17.61 2.24 12.57
N ARG A 81 18.88 2.39 12.96
CA ARG A 81 19.88 1.34 12.74
C ARG A 81 19.45 0.01 13.40
N GLU A 82 18.98 0.07 14.63
CA GLU A 82 18.48 -1.11 15.35
C GLU A 82 17.38 -1.84 14.58
N LEU A 83 16.42 -1.07 14.03
CA LEU A 83 15.33 -1.64 13.22
C LEU A 83 15.86 -2.24 11.90
N ALA A 84 16.85 -1.61 11.27
CA ALA A 84 17.47 -2.10 10.05
C ALA A 84 18.20 -3.44 10.29
N GLU A 85 19.06 -3.50 11.29
CA GLU A 85 19.90 -4.65 11.60
C GLU A 85 19.08 -5.88 12.05
N ASN A 86 18.02 -5.65 12.82
CA ASN A 86 17.29 -6.74 13.47
C ASN A 86 15.99 -7.15 12.80
N TYR A 87 15.34 -6.25 12.02
CA TYR A 87 13.97 -6.48 11.56
C TYR A 87 13.72 -6.12 10.08
N ALA A 88 14.05 -4.91 9.63
CA ALA A 88 13.58 -4.38 8.36
C ALA A 88 14.04 -5.21 7.15
N PHE A 89 15.26 -5.75 7.19
CA PHE A 89 15.85 -6.54 6.11
C PHE A 89 15.78 -8.05 6.33
N ARG A 90 15.26 -8.51 7.48
CA ARG A 90 15.09 -9.96 7.71
C ARG A 90 13.95 -10.51 6.85
N MET A 91 14.13 -11.73 6.38
CA MET A 91 13.14 -12.43 5.57
C MET A 91 12.12 -13.13 6.48
N GLY A 92 11.10 -12.37 6.90
CA GLY A 92 10.05 -12.81 7.84
C GLY A 92 10.26 -12.34 9.29
N LYS A 93 9.19 -12.30 10.08
CA LYS A 93 9.21 -11.96 11.52
C LYS A 93 9.54 -13.21 12.34
N GLN A 94 10.43 -13.08 13.31
CA GLN A 94 10.80 -14.21 14.18
C GLN A 94 9.81 -14.53 15.31
N ASN A 95 9.00 -13.55 15.78
CA ASN A 95 8.00 -13.77 16.84
C ASN A 95 6.77 -12.91 16.59
N TYR A 96 5.61 -13.55 16.54
CA TYR A 96 4.29 -12.93 16.38
C TYR A 96 3.81 -12.16 17.62
N GLU A 97 4.49 -12.28 18.76
CA GLU A 97 3.90 -11.96 20.06
C GLU A 97 4.28 -10.60 20.68
N GLN A 98 5.14 -9.77 20.09
CA GLN A 98 5.67 -8.63 20.84
C GLN A 98 5.50 -7.21 20.29
N ASN A 99 4.79 -6.97 19.19
CA ASN A 99 4.50 -5.58 18.82
C ASN A 99 3.05 -5.42 18.32
N HIS A 100 2.17 -5.07 19.26
CA HIS A 100 0.80 -4.63 19.02
C HIS A 100 0.69 -3.17 18.54
N ASP A 101 1.74 -2.58 17.98
CA ASP A 101 1.58 -1.31 17.30
C ASP A 101 0.84 -1.58 15.98
N ALA A 102 -0.30 -0.90 15.79
CA ALA A 102 -1.16 -1.02 14.62
C ALA A 102 -0.40 -0.60 13.36
N THR A 103 0.40 -1.52 12.80
CA THR A 103 1.12 -1.37 11.54
C THR A 103 0.26 -1.91 10.41
N ILE A 104 0.31 -1.28 9.24
CA ILE A 104 -0.33 -1.76 8.01
C ILE A 104 0.42 -3.01 7.52
N GLY A 105 1.75 -3.01 7.61
CA GLY A 105 2.62 -4.12 7.20
C GLY A 105 2.74 -5.23 8.25
N ILE A 106 1.89 -6.29 8.19
CA ILE A 106 1.82 -7.36 9.19
C ILE A 106 3.00 -8.34 9.09
N TYR A 107 3.43 -8.74 7.89
CA TYR A 107 4.34 -9.87 7.68
C TYR A 107 5.83 -9.51 7.64
N GLY A 108 6.19 -8.24 7.55
CA GLY A 108 7.58 -7.78 7.48
C GLY A 108 8.35 -8.22 6.22
N ILE A 109 7.64 -8.57 5.13
CA ILE A 109 8.24 -9.01 3.85
C ILE A 109 7.93 -8.06 2.70
N GLY A 110 6.97 -7.13 2.83
CA GLY A 110 6.46 -6.27 1.75
C GLY A 110 7.57 -5.53 1.00
N MET A 111 8.43 -4.79 1.70
CA MET A 111 9.55 -4.05 1.08
C MET A 111 10.47 -4.97 0.26
N LYS A 112 10.89 -6.11 0.82
CA LYS A 112 11.80 -7.05 0.13
C LYS A 112 11.12 -7.70 -1.06
N ARG A 113 9.85 -8.09 -0.90
CA ARG A 113 9.02 -8.64 -1.98
C ARG A 113 8.90 -7.64 -3.14
N ALA A 114 8.64 -6.39 -2.83
CA ALA A 114 8.53 -5.31 -3.80
C ALA A 114 9.88 -5.05 -4.51
N ILE A 115 10.99 -4.97 -3.78
CA ILE A 115 12.31 -4.80 -4.37
C ILE A 115 12.59 -5.90 -5.40
N PHE A 116 12.44 -7.17 -5.02
CA PHE A 116 12.72 -8.31 -5.91
C PHE A 116 11.68 -8.49 -7.03
N LYS A 117 10.46 -7.97 -6.88
CA LYS A 117 9.47 -7.92 -7.96
C LYS A 117 9.88 -6.93 -9.04
N ILE A 118 10.37 -5.75 -8.63
CA ILE A 118 10.70 -4.65 -9.54
C ILE A 118 12.08 -4.84 -10.17
N GLY A 119 13.11 -5.17 -9.38
CA GLY A 119 14.48 -5.27 -9.87
C GLY A 119 15.33 -6.27 -9.11
N ARG A 120 16.62 -6.34 -9.47
CA ARG A 120 17.61 -7.22 -8.87
C ARG A 120 18.60 -6.49 -7.97
N SER A 121 18.75 -5.19 -8.14
CA SER A 121 19.60 -4.36 -7.28
C SER A 121 18.81 -3.22 -6.66
N ALA A 122 19.13 -2.88 -5.41
CA ALA A 122 18.52 -1.75 -4.73
C ALA A 122 19.48 -1.10 -3.74
N ILE A 123 19.26 0.20 -3.53
CA ILE A 123 19.88 0.96 -2.44
C ILE A 123 18.74 1.55 -1.60
N VAL A 124 18.74 1.24 -0.31
CA VAL A 124 17.84 1.81 0.68
C VAL A 124 18.64 2.80 1.51
N SER A 125 18.44 4.10 1.27
CA SER A 125 19.08 5.19 2.03
C SER A 125 18.08 5.74 3.03
N THR A 126 18.49 5.90 4.29
CA THR A 126 17.61 6.38 5.35
C THR A 126 18.33 7.34 6.28
N LYS A 127 17.56 8.27 6.86
CA LYS A 127 18.01 9.18 7.89
C LYS A 127 16.96 9.26 8.99
N ARG A 128 17.41 9.18 10.23
CA ARG A 128 16.58 9.36 11.43
C ARG A 128 17.39 10.04 12.52
N GLY A 129 17.08 11.30 12.80
CA GLY A 129 17.81 12.12 13.78
C GLY A 129 19.28 12.26 13.44
N GLN A 130 20.15 11.69 14.25
CA GLN A 130 21.60 11.71 14.06
C GLN A 130 22.16 10.47 13.37
N GLU A 131 21.31 9.57 12.90
CA GLU A 131 21.69 8.37 12.16
C GLU A 131 21.35 8.55 10.67
N ALA A 132 22.33 8.30 9.82
CA ALA A 132 22.12 8.20 8.38
C ALA A 132 22.97 7.06 7.82
N PHE A 133 22.35 6.19 7.04
CA PHE A 133 23.04 5.04 6.45
C PHE A 133 22.32 4.56 5.18
N SER A 134 22.99 3.70 4.45
CA SER A 134 22.40 2.98 3.32
C SER A 134 22.63 1.48 3.44
N VAL A 135 21.66 0.71 2.96
CA VAL A 135 21.74 -0.74 2.79
C VAL A 135 21.71 -1.05 1.31
N THR A 136 22.71 -1.80 0.84
CA THR A 136 22.84 -2.17 -0.56
C THR A 136 22.44 -3.63 -0.77
N ILE A 137 21.52 -3.85 -1.71
CA ILE A 137 21.16 -5.17 -2.24
C ILE A 137 21.84 -5.27 -3.62
N PRO A 138 22.93 -6.04 -3.76
CA PRO A 138 23.63 -6.13 -5.03
C PRO A 138 22.91 -7.04 -6.03
N ALA A 139 23.03 -6.77 -7.31
CA ALA A 139 22.35 -7.51 -8.39
C ALA A 139 22.65 -9.01 -8.39
N ASN A 140 23.86 -9.38 -7.96
CA ASN A 140 24.33 -10.76 -7.87
C ASN A 140 24.05 -11.44 -6.51
N TRP A 141 23.25 -10.80 -5.65
CA TRP A 141 22.93 -11.39 -4.32
C TRP A 141 22.31 -12.78 -4.42
N ALA A 142 21.51 -13.02 -5.44
CA ALA A 142 20.83 -14.29 -5.65
C ALA A 142 21.73 -15.39 -6.25
N ASP A 143 22.95 -15.06 -6.70
CA ASP A 143 23.86 -16.00 -7.37
C ASP A 143 24.57 -16.94 -6.38
N THR A 144 24.55 -16.63 -5.08
CA THR A 144 25.16 -17.44 -4.02
C THR A 144 24.20 -17.65 -2.87
N ASP A 145 24.09 -18.89 -2.38
CA ASP A 145 23.14 -19.25 -1.31
C ASP A 145 23.74 -19.13 0.11
N ASN A 146 25.03 -18.89 0.22
CA ASN A 146 25.76 -18.99 1.49
C ASN A 146 25.66 -17.76 2.39
N ASP A 147 25.39 -16.57 1.83
CA ASP A 147 25.35 -15.31 2.56
C ASP A 147 24.01 -14.60 2.37
N TRP A 148 23.23 -14.49 3.45
CA TRP A 148 21.93 -13.85 3.50
C TRP A 148 22.00 -12.43 4.07
N THR A 149 23.18 -11.83 4.18
CA THR A 149 23.38 -10.49 4.72
C THR A 149 23.41 -9.43 3.65
N PHE A 150 23.15 -8.19 4.06
CA PHE A 150 23.35 -6.98 3.28
C PHE A 150 24.30 -6.06 4.00
N GLU A 151 25.13 -5.33 3.24
CA GLU A 151 26.07 -4.36 3.78
C GLU A 151 25.32 -3.08 4.19
N ILE A 152 25.63 -2.57 5.39
CA ILE A 152 25.21 -1.25 5.85
C ILE A 152 26.42 -0.31 5.80
N LYS A 153 26.24 0.84 5.14
CA LYS A 153 27.22 1.92 5.09
C LYS A 153 26.69 3.17 5.76
N ASP A 154 27.52 3.79 6.60
CA ASP A 154 27.20 5.11 7.17
C ASP A 154 27.22 6.16 6.07
N ASN A 155 26.27 7.07 6.11
CA ASN A 155 26.16 8.21 5.23
C ASN A 155 26.34 9.51 6.00
N ASP A 156 26.68 10.59 5.29
CA ASP A 156 26.57 11.93 5.82
C ASP A 156 25.09 12.28 6.09
N LEU A 157 24.85 13.06 7.17
CA LEU A 157 23.49 13.53 7.53
C LEU A 157 22.83 14.40 6.45
N SER A 158 23.61 14.94 5.52
CA SER A 158 23.12 15.69 4.36
C SER A 158 22.59 14.82 3.24
N CYS A 159 22.75 13.48 3.31
CA CYS A 159 22.26 12.54 2.27
C CYS A 159 20.75 12.66 2.01
N LEU A 160 19.99 13.01 3.06
CA LEU A 160 18.55 13.33 2.97
C LEU A 160 18.28 14.66 3.69
N PRO A 161 17.45 15.54 3.12
CA PRO A 161 17.15 16.84 3.73
C PRO A 161 16.27 16.74 5.01
N TYR A 162 15.60 15.59 5.19
CA TYR A 162 14.68 15.32 6.29
C TYR A 162 14.85 13.89 6.80
N ASP A 163 14.26 13.58 7.93
CA ASP A 163 14.13 12.21 8.42
C ASP A 163 13.16 11.44 7.53
N GLY A 164 13.65 10.40 6.87
CA GLY A 164 12.87 9.64 5.88
C GLY A 164 13.67 8.52 5.24
N THR A 165 13.11 7.91 4.21
CA THR A 165 13.72 6.81 3.49
C THR A 165 13.61 7.02 1.99
N THR A 166 14.66 6.63 1.26
CA THR A 166 14.65 6.54 -0.20
C THR A 166 15.06 5.14 -0.61
N ILE A 167 14.24 4.48 -1.41
CA ILE A 167 14.52 3.17 -2.01
C ILE A 167 14.69 3.40 -3.50
N SER A 168 15.88 3.12 -4.03
CA SER A 168 16.18 3.18 -5.46
C SER A 168 16.45 1.76 -5.97
N ILE A 169 15.70 1.33 -6.98
CA ILE A 169 15.78 -0.02 -7.55
C ILE A 169 16.25 0.09 -8.98
N ASN A 170 17.29 -0.65 -9.30
CA ASN A 170 17.92 -0.73 -10.61
C ASN A 170 17.94 -2.19 -11.08
N ASP A 171 18.51 -2.42 -12.27
CA ASP A 171 18.50 -3.75 -12.89
C ASP A 171 17.10 -4.35 -12.88
N LEU A 172 16.17 -3.62 -13.51
CA LEU A 172 14.75 -4.01 -13.56
C LEU A 172 14.56 -5.43 -14.06
N THR A 173 13.62 -6.17 -13.49
CA THR A 173 13.32 -7.53 -13.96
C THR A 173 12.80 -7.50 -15.41
N PRO A 174 12.99 -8.58 -16.20
CA PRO A 174 12.55 -8.59 -17.60
C PRO A 174 11.08 -8.24 -17.80
N GLY A 175 10.20 -8.66 -16.87
CA GLY A 175 8.77 -8.31 -16.93
C GLY A 175 8.52 -6.81 -16.77
N VAL A 176 9.24 -6.18 -15.86
CA VAL A 176 9.16 -4.72 -15.62
C VAL A 176 9.78 -3.94 -16.77
N THR A 177 10.92 -4.38 -17.30
CA THR A 177 11.55 -3.76 -18.48
C THR A 177 10.64 -3.76 -19.70
N ILE A 178 9.86 -4.83 -19.91
CA ILE A 178 8.88 -4.89 -20.98
C ILE A 178 7.71 -3.92 -20.71
N GLN A 179 7.24 -3.89 -19.45
CA GLN A 179 6.09 -3.06 -19.05
C GLN A 179 6.41 -1.56 -19.06
N TRP A 180 7.68 -1.17 -18.87
CA TRP A 180 8.16 0.22 -18.89
C TRP A 180 9.09 0.48 -20.09
N GLY A 181 8.86 -0.20 -21.21
CA GLY A 181 9.75 -0.23 -22.36
C GLY A 181 9.95 1.12 -23.06
N ASP A 182 8.93 1.97 -23.03
CA ASP A 182 8.94 3.32 -23.60
C ASP A 182 8.10 4.28 -22.76
N GLN A 183 8.08 5.56 -23.15
CA GLN A 183 7.38 6.59 -22.37
C GLN A 183 5.87 6.39 -22.34
N ASP A 184 5.26 5.98 -23.45
CA ASP A 184 3.80 5.77 -23.54
C ASP A 184 3.37 4.63 -22.61
N ALA A 185 4.16 3.56 -22.54
CA ALA A 185 3.92 2.44 -21.63
C ALA A 185 4.07 2.85 -20.15
N ILE A 186 5.06 3.69 -19.84
CA ILE A 186 5.23 4.26 -18.50
C ILE A 186 4.03 5.14 -18.15
N ASP A 187 3.60 6.02 -19.02
CA ASP A 187 2.49 6.93 -18.78
C ASP A 187 1.18 6.15 -18.52
N TYR A 188 0.91 5.10 -19.31
CA TYR A 188 -0.23 4.21 -19.07
C TYR A 188 -0.15 3.49 -17.72
N PHE A 189 1.04 2.99 -17.36
CA PHE A 189 1.25 2.34 -16.07
C PHE A 189 1.05 3.32 -14.90
N VAL A 190 1.58 4.54 -15.03
CA VAL A 190 1.43 5.62 -14.04
C VAL A 190 -0.03 5.99 -13.83
N GLU A 191 -0.84 6.10 -14.89
CA GLU A 191 -2.27 6.36 -14.80
C GLU A 191 -3.00 5.23 -14.04
N SER A 192 -2.69 3.97 -14.36
CA SER A 192 -3.23 2.81 -13.66
C SER A 192 -2.86 2.82 -12.17
N LEU A 193 -1.58 3.05 -11.86
CA LEU A 193 -1.10 3.13 -10.48
C LEU A 193 -1.76 4.28 -9.70
N ILE A 194 -1.90 5.46 -10.31
CA ILE A 194 -2.62 6.60 -9.71
C ILE A 194 -4.06 6.24 -9.40
N SER A 195 -4.74 5.50 -10.30
CA SER A 195 -6.12 5.05 -10.08
C SER A 195 -6.23 4.12 -8.87
N GLU A 196 -5.31 3.16 -8.74
CA GLU A 196 -5.28 2.25 -7.59
C GLU A 196 -4.92 2.96 -6.28
N ILE A 197 -3.98 3.91 -6.31
CA ILE A 197 -3.65 4.73 -5.14
C ILE A 197 -4.87 5.57 -4.72
N LYS A 198 -5.60 6.17 -5.66
CA LYS A 198 -6.84 6.91 -5.36
C LYS A 198 -7.86 6.01 -4.67
N ALA A 199 -8.07 4.80 -5.13
CA ALA A 199 -9.00 3.86 -4.53
C ALA A 199 -8.54 3.43 -3.13
N SER A 200 -7.26 3.11 -2.98
CA SER A 200 -6.71 2.46 -1.80
C SER A 200 -6.34 3.42 -0.66
N TYR A 201 -5.95 4.66 -0.98
CA TYR A 201 -5.42 5.64 0.00
C TYR A 201 -6.28 6.89 0.15
N SER A 202 -7.51 6.89 -0.36
CA SER A 202 -8.37 8.09 -0.36
C SER A 202 -8.49 8.74 1.00
N LEU A 203 -8.86 7.97 2.04
CA LEU A 203 -9.02 8.47 3.41
C LEU A 203 -7.70 8.99 4.01
N ILE A 204 -6.59 8.37 3.66
CA ILE A 204 -5.25 8.75 4.12
C ILE A 204 -4.85 10.08 3.49
N ILE A 205 -5.13 10.26 2.18
CA ILE A 205 -4.89 11.51 1.46
C ILE A 205 -5.81 12.63 2.00
N GLU A 206 -7.08 12.35 2.27
CA GLU A 206 -8.00 13.31 2.90
C GLU A 206 -7.53 13.75 4.30
N LYS A 207 -6.87 12.86 5.04
CA LYS A 207 -6.26 13.16 6.34
C LYS A 207 -4.89 13.81 6.25
N GLY A 208 -4.46 14.22 5.05
CA GLY A 208 -3.32 15.10 4.83
C GLY A 208 -2.05 14.45 4.28
N PHE A 209 -1.99 13.12 4.09
CA PHE A 209 -0.84 12.48 3.44
C PHE A 209 -0.76 12.89 1.97
N THR A 210 0.44 13.26 1.51
CA THR A 210 0.63 13.65 0.11
C THR A 210 1.36 12.55 -0.65
N ILE A 211 0.83 12.16 -1.81
CA ILE A 211 1.45 11.16 -2.69
C ILE A 211 1.69 11.78 -4.07
N TYR A 212 2.90 11.59 -4.59
CA TYR A 212 3.27 11.94 -5.96
C TYR A 212 3.68 10.69 -6.74
N VAL A 213 3.27 10.61 -8.00
CA VAL A 213 3.73 9.60 -8.97
C VAL A 213 4.18 10.35 -10.22
N ASN A 214 5.47 10.29 -10.55
CA ASN A 214 6.09 11.04 -11.65
C ASN A 214 5.63 12.51 -11.67
N ASP A 215 5.81 13.23 -10.56
CA ASP A 215 5.40 14.63 -10.33
C ASP A 215 3.87 14.89 -10.34
N HIS A 216 3.03 13.91 -10.63
CA HIS A 216 1.59 14.04 -10.51
C HIS A 216 1.13 13.87 -9.06
N LYS A 217 0.61 14.93 -8.46
CA LYS A 217 0.00 14.86 -7.14
C LYS A 217 -1.30 14.07 -7.20
N VAL A 218 -1.36 12.96 -6.46
CA VAL A 218 -2.56 12.13 -6.36
C VAL A 218 -3.61 12.85 -5.51
N LYS A 219 -4.81 12.97 -6.02
CA LYS A 219 -5.96 13.54 -5.30
C LYS A 219 -6.80 12.41 -4.72
N ALA A 220 -7.35 12.62 -3.53
CA ALA A 220 -8.31 11.69 -2.96
C ALA A 220 -9.51 11.48 -3.90
N ASN A 221 -10.04 10.27 -3.89
CA ASN A 221 -11.35 9.95 -4.48
C ASN A 221 -12.30 9.62 -3.31
N PRO A 222 -13.05 10.61 -2.78
CA PRO A 222 -13.81 10.40 -1.56
C PRO A 222 -14.85 9.30 -1.74
N ILE A 223 -14.93 8.41 -0.76
CA ILE A 223 -15.99 7.43 -0.65
C ILE A 223 -17.24 8.18 -0.20
N GLN A 224 -18.15 8.48 -1.13
CA GLN A 224 -19.33 9.29 -0.86
C GLN A 224 -20.58 8.41 -0.80
N LEU A 225 -21.28 8.48 0.34
CA LEU A 225 -22.66 8.04 0.44
C LEU A 225 -23.58 9.26 0.62
N LEU A 226 -24.79 9.17 0.11
CA LEU A 226 -25.81 10.22 0.30
C LEU A 226 -26.23 10.25 1.78
N LEU A 227 -25.69 11.19 2.52
CA LEU A 227 -26.00 11.42 3.93
C LEU A 227 -27.06 12.50 4.13
N SER A 228 -27.58 13.08 3.04
CA SER A 228 -28.49 14.23 3.09
C SER A 228 -29.85 13.87 3.69
N LYS A 229 -30.33 14.75 4.55
CA LYS A 229 -31.71 14.70 5.06
C LYS A 229 -32.76 14.94 3.97
N ASP A 230 -32.35 15.59 2.88
CA ASP A 230 -33.22 16.02 1.80
C ASP A 230 -33.50 14.91 0.76
N SER A 231 -32.72 13.82 0.78
CA SER A 231 -32.89 12.69 -0.15
C SER A 231 -34.04 11.73 0.24
N GLY A 232 -34.68 11.91 1.41
CA GLY A 232 -35.69 10.99 1.94
C GLY A 232 -35.13 9.64 2.41
N PHE A 233 -33.87 9.34 2.13
CA PHE A 233 -33.20 8.09 2.49
C PHE A 233 -32.13 8.35 3.53
N LYS A 234 -32.22 7.68 4.67
CA LYS A 234 -31.17 7.73 5.69
C LYS A 234 -30.28 6.52 5.56
N PRO A 235 -28.94 6.67 5.62
CA PRO A 235 -28.05 5.54 5.66
C PRO A 235 -28.28 4.74 6.94
N TYR A 236 -28.11 3.42 6.82
CA TYR A 236 -28.06 2.54 7.99
C TYR A 236 -26.64 2.64 8.57
N ILE A 237 -26.53 2.94 9.86
CA ILE A 237 -25.27 3.05 10.57
C ILE A 237 -25.26 2.05 11.72
N PHE A 238 -24.27 1.16 11.73
CA PHE A 238 -24.02 0.22 12.80
C PHE A 238 -22.61 0.43 13.34
N LYS A 239 -22.50 0.47 14.67
CA LYS A 239 -21.21 0.61 15.37
C LYS A 239 -21.14 -0.40 16.49
N LYS A 240 -20.07 -1.18 16.53
CA LYS A 240 -19.84 -2.16 17.60
C LYS A 240 -18.34 -2.39 17.79
N THR A 241 -17.94 -2.59 19.05
CA THR A 241 -16.60 -3.03 19.39
C THR A 241 -16.63 -4.53 19.67
N TYR A 242 -15.75 -5.27 19.05
CA TYR A 242 -15.50 -6.69 19.27
C TYR A 242 -14.07 -6.82 19.76
N ASP A 243 -13.91 -7.21 21.02
CA ASP A 243 -12.61 -7.21 21.71
C ASP A 243 -11.92 -5.84 21.55
N ASP A 244 -10.78 -5.78 20.86
CA ASP A 244 -10.02 -4.55 20.61
C ASP A 244 -10.32 -3.92 19.23
N VAL A 245 -11.29 -4.47 18.46
CA VAL A 245 -11.61 -4.00 17.11
C VAL A 245 -12.90 -3.18 17.11
N ASN A 246 -12.81 -1.93 16.71
CA ASN A 246 -13.96 -1.06 16.48
C ASN A 246 -14.47 -1.23 15.05
N VAL A 247 -15.69 -1.75 14.90
CA VAL A 247 -16.37 -1.94 13.63
C VAL A 247 -17.40 -0.83 13.43
N ASN A 248 -17.27 -0.09 12.33
CA ASN A 248 -18.25 0.89 11.87
C ASN A 248 -18.74 0.44 10.50
N LEU A 249 -20.05 0.23 10.36
CA LEU A 249 -20.69 -0.13 9.09
C LEU A 249 -21.64 0.99 8.71
N ILE A 250 -21.56 1.46 7.47
CA ILE A 250 -22.46 2.45 6.90
C ILE A 250 -22.97 1.89 5.59
N VAL A 251 -24.29 1.77 5.44
CA VAL A 251 -24.97 1.29 4.24
C VAL A 251 -25.87 2.40 3.73
N GLY A 252 -25.73 2.78 2.48
CA GLY A 252 -26.50 3.88 1.92
C GLY A 252 -26.47 3.92 0.39
N PHE A 253 -27.14 4.89 -0.17
CA PHE A 253 -27.08 5.18 -1.60
C PHE A 253 -25.89 6.10 -1.88
N TYR A 254 -25.13 5.85 -2.93
CA TYR A 254 -24.10 6.79 -3.41
C TYR A 254 -24.66 7.72 -4.51
N ALA A 255 -25.78 7.34 -5.16
CA ALA A 255 -26.52 8.18 -6.09
C ALA A 255 -28.02 8.12 -5.76
N PRO A 256 -28.80 9.17 -6.08
CA PRO A 256 -30.25 9.11 -5.92
C PRO A 256 -30.84 7.95 -6.74
N PRO A 257 -31.82 7.22 -6.17
CA PRO A 257 -32.57 6.24 -6.95
C PRO A 257 -33.23 6.91 -8.16
N PRO A 258 -33.48 6.18 -9.25
CA PRO A 258 -34.25 6.71 -10.39
C PRO A 258 -35.61 7.21 -9.93
N SER A 259 -36.04 8.41 -10.38
CA SER A 259 -37.39 8.92 -10.22
C SER A 259 -38.16 8.79 -11.54
N ASP A 260 -39.48 8.73 -11.47
CA ASP A 260 -40.32 8.64 -12.66
C ASP A 260 -40.18 9.84 -13.62
N ASP A 261 -39.62 10.95 -13.13
CA ASP A 261 -39.34 12.15 -13.92
C ASP A 261 -37.97 12.11 -14.66
N ASP A 262 -37.12 11.10 -14.38
CA ASP A 262 -35.80 10.96 -14.97
C ASP A 262 -35.84 10.25 -16.34
N LEU A 263 -36.66 10.73 -17.26
CA LEU A 263 -36.74 10.22 -18.63
C LEU A 263 -35.60 10.69 -19.55
N ASP A 264 -34.64 11.45 -19.04
CA ASP A 264 -33.53 11.97 -19.81
C ASP A 264 -32.34 11.00 -19.81
N GLU A 265 -32.00 10.43 -20.98
CA GLU A 265 -30.83 9.56 -21.19
C GLU A 265 -29.51 10.18 -20.68
N SER A 266 -29.44 11.51 -20.58
CA SER A 266 -28.28 12.23 -20.05
C SER A 266 -28.06 12.01 -18.54
N VAL A 267 -29.08 11.58 -17.79
CA VAL A 267 -29.01 11.29 -16.36
C VAL A 267 -28.57 9.86 -16.10
N GLU A 268 -28.94 8.92 -16.98
CA GLU A 268 -28.48 7.50 -16.90
C GLU A 268 -26.96 7.38 -17.04
N SER A 269 -26.33 8.22 -17.88
CA SER A 269 -24.87 8.19 -18.08
C SER A 269 -24.04 8.61 -16.83
N LYS A 270 -24.67 9.29 -15.85
CA LYS A 270 -24.04 9.69 -14.59
C LYS A 270 -24.22 8.67 -13.45
N ARG A 271 -25.02 7.63 -13.67
CA ARG A 271 -25.37 6.61 -12.67
C ARG A 271 -24.70 5.29 -13.03
N SER A 272 -23.37 5.25 -12.88
CA SER A 272 -22.63 4.01 -13.09
C SER A 272 -22.82 3.05 -11.92
N SER A 273 -23.15 1.80 -12.17
CA SER A 273 -23.11 0.74 -11.14
C SER A 273 -21.67 0.44 -10.66
N ALA A 274 -20.67 1.11 -11.24
CA ALA A 274 -19.27 0.95 -10.87
C ALA A 274 -19.00 1.33 -9.40
N ASP A 275 -19.75 2.31 -8.88
CA ASP A 275 -19.58 2.81 -7.53
C ASP A 275 -20.35 2.02 -6.47
N ALA A 276 -21.20 1.06 -6.89
CA ALA A 276 -21.87 0.14 -5.97
C ALA A 276 -20.89 -0.90 -5.42
N GLY A 277 -21.14 -1.43 -4.24
CA GLY A 277 -20.38 -2.53 -3.67
C GLY A 277 -19.94 -2.29 -2.23
N TRP A 278 -19.13 -3.21 -1.74
CA TRP A 278 -18.49 -3.10 -0.44
C TRP A 278 -17.17 -2.37 -0.54
N THR A 279 -17.00 -1.37 0.31
CA THR A 279 -15.68 -0.76 0.55
C THR A 279 -15.24 -1.06 1.97
N VAL A 280 -14.22 -1.89 2.10
CA VAL A 280 -13.68 -2.29 3.40
C VAL A 280 -12.43 -1.47 3.71
N VAL A 281 -12.43 -0.85 4.88
CA VAL A 281 -11.34 0.02 5.34
C VAL A 281 -10.73 -0.55 6.62
N CYS A 282 -9.43 -0.75 6.63
CA CYS A 282 -8.67 -1.15 7.80
C CYS A 282 -7.64 -0.06 8.14
N ASN A 283 -7.79 0.58 9.31
CA ASN A 283 -6.86 1.62 9.76
C ASN A 283 -6.62 2.76 8.74
N ASP A 284 -7.70 3.24 8.09
CA ASP A 284 -7.74 4.23 7.01
C ASP A 284 -7.28 3.72 5.64
N ARG A 285 -6.68 2.54 5.54
CA ARG A 285 -6.32 1.88 4.28
C ARG A 285 -7.53 1.14 3.72
N VAL A 286 -7.94 1.47 2.50
CA VAL A 286 -8.98 0.72 1.79
C VAL A 286 -8.38 -0.59 1.30
N VAL A 287 -8.90 -1.71 1.79
CA VAL A 287 -8.43 -3.06 1.43
C VAL A 287 -9.30 -3.73 0.38
N LEU A 288 -10.58 -3.33 0.29
CA LEU A 288 -11.49 -3.68 -0.80
C LEU A 288 -12.21 -2.39 -1.22
N TYR A 289 -12.31 -2.13 -2.51
CA TYR A 289 -12.95 -0.94 -3.05
C TYR A 289 -14.08 -1.33 -4.02
N ASN A 290 -15.31 -0.92 -3.70
CA ASN A 290 -16.51 -1.20 -4.50
C ASN A 290 -16.64 -2.67 -4.90
N ASP A 291 -16.25 -3.57 -3.99
CA ASP A 291 -16.21 -5.02 -4.23
C ASP A 291 -17.63 -5.59 -4.39
N LYS A 292 -17.81 -6.36 -5.46
CA LYS A 292 -19.05 -7.04 -5.81
C LYS A 292 -18.86 -8.55 -5.98
N SER A 293 -17.74 -9.05 -5.47
CA SER A 293 -17.40 -10.46 -5.59
C SER A 293 -18.09 -11.31 -4.52
N TYR A 294 -17.91 -12.62 -4.64
CA TYR A 294 -18.35 -13.59 -3.63
C TYR A 294 -17.68 -13.39 -2.25
N ILE A 295 -16.53 -12.72 -2.22
CA ILE A 295 -15.79 -12.45 -0.97
C ILE A 295 -16.63 -11.63 -0.01
N THR A 296 -17.37 -10.64 -0.53
CA THR A 296 -18.28 -9.79 0.25
C THR A 296 -19.71 -10.28 0.25
N GLY A 297 -20.02 -11.35 -0.48
CA GLY A 297 -21.38 -11.89 -0.62
C GLY A 297 -22.29 -11.06 -1.52
N TRP A 298 -21.78 -10.01 -2.20
CA TRP A 298 -22.60 -9.13 -3.04
C TRP A 298 -23.24 -9.83 -4.25
N GLY A 299 -22.54 -10.80 -4.83
CA GLY A 299 -22.97 -11.52 -6.05
C GLY A 299 -23.60 -12.88 -5.79
N GLU A 300 -23.95 -13.25 -4.55
CA GLU A 300 -24.49 -14.56 -4.25
C GLU A 300 -25.93 -14.75 -4.74
N ALA A 301 -26.26 -15.99 -5.10
CA ALA A 301 -27.59 -16.39 -5.55
C ALA A 301 -28.63 -16.12 -4.44
N GLY A 302 -29.63 -15.26 -4.76
CA GLY A 302 -30.70 -14.89 -3.84
C GLY A 302 -30.71 -13.41 -3.44
N VAL A 303 -29.65 -12.65 -3.73
CA VAL A 303 -29.67 -11.20 -3.61
C VAL A 303 -30.07 -10.58 -4.94
N PRO A 304 -31.20 -9.81 -5.01
CA PRO A 304 -31.66 -9.20 -6.25
C PRO A 304 -30.63 -8.18 -6.75
N GLN A 305 -29.87 -8.52 -7.79
CA GLN A 305 -28.77 -7.70 -8.32
C GLN A 305 -29.21 -6.31 -8.81
N TYR A 306 -30.41 -6.18 -9.33
CA TYR A 306 -30.94 -4.91 -9.85
C TYR A 306 -31.27 -3.87 -8.79
N HIS A 307 -31.50 -4.29 -7.53
CA HIS A 307 -31.75 -3.35 -6.42
C HIS A 307 -30.49 -2.87 -5.70
N THR A 308 -29.36 -3.49 -5.98
CA THR A 308 -28.09 -3.19 -5.30
C THR A 308 -27.18 -2.23 -6.08
N GLN A 309 -27.51 -1.92 -7.32
CA GLN A 309 -26.64 -1.13 -8.22
C GLN A 309 -26.39 0.31 -7.77
N PHE A 310 -27.14 0.85 -6.81
CA PHE A 310 -26.96 2.19 -6.27
C PHE A 310 -26.54 2.20 -4.80
N ILE A 311 -26.26 1.04 -4.21
CA ILE A 311 -25.93 0.90 -2.80
C ILE A 311 -24.43 0.79 -2.63
N GLY A 312 -23.88 1.59 -1.70
CA GLY A 312 -22.52 1.47 -1.20
C GLY A 312 -22.51 1.04 0.28
N ILE A 313 -21.52 0.26 0.65
CA ILE A 313 -21.32 -0.22 2.02
C ILE A 313 -19.87 0.00 2.41
#